data_4395369f09f0f813096625b5fddd7e05
#
_entry.id   4395369f09f0f813096625b5fddd7e05
#
_cell.length_a   1.000
_cell.length_b   1.000
_cell.length_c   1.000
_cell.angle_alpha   90.00
_cell.angle_beta   90.00
_cell.angle_gamma   90.00
#
_symmetry.space_group_name_H-M   'P 1'
#
loop_
_entity.id
_entity.type
_entity.pdbx_description
1 polymer ?
#
loop_
_entity_poly.entity_id
_entity_poly.type
_entity_poly.pdbx_seq_one_letter_code
_entity_poly.pdbx_strand_id
1 'polypeptide(L)'
;MANEIKKELIQKKLDLVIQKLMHLGAPENEDTLKEGGEAIGFFSRDFGIKEWDWPQGIGLYGLLKIAKIQDSEEYRTFLHDWFKENIAQGLPSRNINTTTPLLTLCELNEIYHDPEFEALCLDWAKWLMECIPRTREGGFQHVTSANGDRQGVRLNESEMWIDTLFMTVLFLNRMGQKYGKQEWIDESIKQVLMHIKYLYDTHTGLFFHGWSFNRMDNFGGVFWCRGNSWFTLGILDYLDMF
;
A
#
# COMPACT_ATOMS: atom_id res chain seq x y z
N MET A 1 -7.81 21.51 30.94
CA MET A 1 -9.02 20.66 31.07
C MET A 1 -9.64 20.24 29.72
N ALA A 2 -10.32 21.10 28.95
CA ALA A 2 -10.98 20.66 27.70
C ALA A 2 -10.01 20.04 26.67
N ASN A 3 -8.80 20.59 26.51
CA ASN A 3 -7.78 20.02 25.61
C ASN A 3 -7.16 18.74 26.14
N GLU A 4 -7.06 18.55 27.45
CA GLU A 4 -6.55 17.31 28.07
C GLU A 4 -7.56 16.17 27.93
N ILE A 5 -8.84 16.43 28.22
CA ILE A 5 -9.93 15.47 28.01
C ILE A 5 -9.99 15.03 26.53
N LYS A 6 -9.75 15.96 25.60
CA LYS A 6 -9.72 15.65 24.17
C LYS A 6 -8.53 14.77 23.80
N LYS A 7 -7.35 15.01 24.39
CA LYS A 7 -6.15 14.18 24.17
C LYS A 7 -6.34 12.76 24.71
N GLU A 8 -6.83 12.61 25.94
CA GLU A 8 -7.11 11.30 26.54
C GLU A 8 -8.11 10.49 25.72
N LEU A 9 -9.17 11.13 25.23
CA LEU A 9 -10.16 10.46 24.37
C LEU A 9 -9.56 10.01 23.05
N ILE A 10 -8.71 10.83 22.42
CA ILE A 10 -8.01 10.48 21.18
C ILE A 10 -7.08 9.30 21.45
N GLN A 11 -6.28 9.35 22.51
CA GLN A 11 -5.36 8.27 22.88
C GLN A 11 -6.12 6.95 23.09
N LYS A 12 -7.19 6.98 23.87
CA LYS A 12 -8.01 5.78 24.11
C LYS A 12 -8.58 5.18 22.81
N LYS A 13 -9.00 6.01 21.86
CA LYS A 13 -9.48 5.52 20.56
C LYS A 13 -8.35 4.96 19.72
N LEU A 14 -7.19 5.59 19.74
CA LEU A 14 -6.00 5.14 19.06
C LEU A 14 -5.56 3.77 19.58
N ASP A 15 -5.47 3.60 20.89
CA ASP A 15 -5.12 2.33 21.53
C ASP A 15 -6.10 1.22 21.14
N LEU A 16 -7.39 1.54 21.09
CA LEU A 16 -8.41 0.57 20.64
C LEU A 16 -8.19 0.15 19.18
N VAL A 17 -7.90 1.10 18.28
CA VAL A 17 -7.64 0.81 16.86
C VAL A 17 -6.38 -0.05 16.73
N ILE A 18 -5.31 0.28 17.44
CA ILE A 18 -4.05 -0.49 17.43
C ILE A 18 -4.29 -1.91 17.91
N GLN A 19 -4.96 -2.08 19.05
CA GLN A 19 -5.29 -3.41 19.58
C GLN A 19 -6.13 -4.23 18.62
N LYS A 20 -7.10 -3.60 17.93
CA LYS A 20 -7.89 -4.26 16.90
C LYS A 20 -7.06 -4.64 15.68
N LEU A 21 -6.15 -3.78 15.24
CA LEU A 21 -5.24 -4.05 14.12
C LEU A 21 -4.35 -5.26 14.43
N MET A 22 -3.66 -5.25 15.58
CA MET A 22 -2.71 -6.30 15.96
C MET A 22 -3.36 -7.67 16.16
N HIS A 23 -4.67 -7.73 16.41
CA HIS A 23 -5.41 -8.97 16.66
C HIS A 23 -6.53 -9.21 15.63
N LEU A 24 -6.46 -8.55 14.47
CA LEU A 24 -7.48 -8.71 13.43
C LEU A 24 -7.43 -10.13 12.87
N GLY A 25 -8.47 -10.91 13.18
CA GLY A 25 -8.66 -12.25 12.62
C GLY A 25 -9.24 -12.20 11.21
N ALA A 26 -9.11 -13.31 10.49
CA ALA A 26 -9.86 -13.53 9.26
C ALA A 26 -11.37 -13.58 9.56
N PRO A 27 -12.23 -13.22 8.60
CA PRO A 27 -13.68 -13.38 8.77
C PRO A 27 -14.06 -14.82 9.08
N GLU A 28 -14.85 -15.04 10.14
CA GLU A 28 -15.25 -16.40 10.56
C GLU A 28 -16.20 -17.11 9.59
N ASN A 29 -16.81 -16.39 8.64
CA ASN A 29 -17.81 -16.90 7.70
C ASN A 29 -17.41 -16.63 6.25
N GLU A 30 -16.45 -17.40 5.73
CA GLU A 30 -16.13 -17.37 4.29
C GLU A 30 -17.36 -17.74 3.41
N ASP A 31 -18.25 -18.60 3.89
CA ASP A 31 -19.37 -19.14 3.08
C ASP A 31 -20.50 -18.14 2.85
N THR A 32 -20.82 -17.29 3.82
CA THR A 32 -21.87 -16.26 3.65
C THR A 32 -21.45 -15.10 2.75
N LEU A 33 -20.16 -14.84 2.60
CA LEU A 33 -19.63 -13.86 1.66
C LEU A 33 -19.57 -14.43 0.22
N LYS A 34 -19.43 -15.76 0.05
CA LYS A 34 -19.36 -16.41 -1.26
C LYS A 34 -20.72 -16.38 -1.98
N GLU A 35 -21.82 -16.70 -1.29
CA GLU A 35 -23.14 -16.85 -1.92
C GLU A 35 -23.76 -15.54 -2.46
N GLY A 36 -23.46 -14.38 -1.87
CA GLY A 36 -23.98 -13.08 -2.33
C GLY A 36 -22.96 -12.22 -3.07
N GLY A 37 -21.67 -12.37 -2.74
CA GLY A 37 -20.59 -11.55 -3.25
C GLY A 37 -20.14 -11.94 -4.66
N GLU A 38 -20.13 -13.23 -5.01
CA GLU A 38 -19.76 -13.71 -6.34
C GLU A 38 -20.68 -13.17 -7.44
N ALA A 39 -21.98 -13.05 -7.14
CA ALA A 39 -22.96 -12.54 -8.08
C ALA A 39 -22.75 -11.05 -8.46
N ILE A 40 -22.05 -10.27 -7.61
CA ILE A 40 -21.75 -8.86 -7.83
C ILE A 40 -20.23 -8.60 -7.98
N GLY A 41 -19.42 -9.65 -8.14
CA GLY A 41 -17.98 -9.54 -8.34
C GLY A 41 -17.19 -9.20 -7.07
N PHE A 42 -17.79 -9.31 -5.90
CA PHE A 42 -17.08 -9.26 -4.63
C PHE A 42 -16.63 -10.67 -4.24
N PHE A 43 -15.34 -10.82 -4.07
CA PHE A 43 -14.75 -12.07 -3.61
C PHE A 43 -14.28 -11.88 -2.16
N SER A 44 -14.52 -12.89 -1.33
CA SER A 44 -13.99 -12.89 0.02
C SER A 44 -12.47 -12.95 -0.05
N ARG A 45 -11.81 -11.95 0.52
CA ARG A 45 -10.37 -11.98 0.82
C ARG A 45 -10.22 -12.15 2.31
N ASP A 46 -9.20 -12.88 2.70
CA ASP A 46 -8.75 -12.82 4.08
C ASP A 46 -8.13 -11.45 4.34
N PHE A 47 -8.79 -10.64 5.16
CA PHE A 47 -8.27 -9.35 5.61
C PHE A 47 -7.72 -9.44 7.04
N GLY A 48 -7.47 -10.63 7.55
CA GLY A 48 -6.79 -10.82 8.82
C GLY A 48 -5.38 -10.24 8.80
N ILE A 49 -4.86 -9.92 9.97
CA ILE A 49 -3.53 -9.27 10.09
C ILE A 49 -2.39 -10.15 9.57
N LYS A 50 -2.60 -11.46 9.46
CA LYS A 50 -1.55 -12.39 9.02
C LYS A 50 -1.31 -12.40 7.52
N GLU A 51 -2.20 -11.82 6.71
CA GLU A 51 -2.05 -11.76 5.27
C GLU A 51 -1.08 -10.65 4.83
N TRP A 52 -0.41 -10.88 3.68
CA TRP A 52 0.48 -9.91 3.05
C TRP A 52 -0.20 -9.26 1.85
N ASP A 53 -0.92 -8.17 2.08
CA ASP A 53 -1.58 -7.39 1.02
C ASP A 53 -1.68 -5.92 1.45
N TRP A 54 -2.29 -5.07 0.63
CA TRP A 54 -2.39 -3.63 0.86
C TRP A 54 -3.10 -3.24 2.16
N PRO A 55 -4.20 -3.91 2.65
CA PRO A 55 -4.84 -3.48 3.89
C PRO A 55 -3.91 -3.58 5.09
N GLN A 56 -3.16 -4.69 5.17
CA GLN A 56 -2.16 -4.89 6.21
C GLN A 56 -1.02 -3.88 6.04
N GLY A 57 -0.52 -3.69 4.82
CA GLY A 57 0.54 -2.72 4.54
C GLY A 57 0.22 -1.31 5.04
N ILE A 58 -1.03 -0.84 4.84
CA ILE A 58 -1.49 0.46 5.34
C ILE A 58 -1.54 0.49 6.87
N GLY A 59 -2.11 -0.57 7.48
CA GLY A 59 -2.19 -0.68 8.93
C GLY A 59 -0.82 -0.72 9.60
N LEU A 60 0.10 -1.51 9.04
CA LEU A 60 1.49 -1.62 9.52
C LEU A 60 2.24 -0.28 9.38
N TYR A 61 2.02 0.45 8.29
CA TYR A 61 2.63 1.77 8.11
C TYR A 61 2.15 2.78 9.16
N GLY A 62 0.83 2.79 9.43
CA GLY A 62 0.27 3.58 10.51
C GLY A 62 0.84 3.21 11.88
N LEU A 63 0.97 1.91 12.15
CA LEU A 63 1.55 1.39 13.41
C LEU A 63 3.04 1.80 13.55
N LEU A 64 3.81 1.76 12.47
CA LEU A 64 5.21 2.20 12.48
C LEU A 64 5.33 3.69 12.81
N LYS A 65 4.48 4.54 12.23
CA LYS A 65 4.45 5.98 12.55
C LYS A 65 4.15 6.21 14.04
N ILE A 66 3.19 5.48 14.58
CA ILE A 66 2.85 5.56 16.01
C ILE A 66 4.01 5.03 16.87
N ALA A 67 4.63 3.93 16.48
CA ALA A 67 5.79 3.36 17.16
C ALA A 67 6.96 4.36 17.23
N LYS A 68 7.18 5.13 16.15
CA LYS A 68 8.19 6.20 16.11
C LYS A 68 7.82 7.38 17.02
N ILE A 69 6.55 7.83 17.01
CA ILE A 69 6.08 8.97 17.82
C ILE A 69 6.09 8.65 19.31
N GLN A 70 5.69 7.43 19.70
CA GLN A 70 5.58 7.00 21.09
C GLN A 70 6.83 6.31 21.61
N ASP A 71 7.84 6.12 20.79
CA ASP A 71 9.04 5.32 21.05
C ASP A 71 8.70 3.91 21.62
N SER A 72 7.71 3.26 21.02
CA SER A 72 7.16 1.99 21.49
C SER A 72 7.96 0.80 20.95
N GLU A 73 8.68 0.12 21.84
CA GLU A 73 9.36 -1.13 21.51
C GLU A 73 8.37 -2.27 21.23
N GLU A 74 7.25 -2.32 21.94
CA GLU A 74 6.18 -3.31 21.70
C GLU A 74 5.71 -3.30 20.25
N TYR A 75 5.44 -2.11 19.70
CA TYR A 75 4.95 -1.99 18.33
C TYR A 75 6.06 -2.28 17.31
N ARG A 76 7.30 -1.90 17.60
CA ARG A 76 8.44 -2.24 16.73
C ARG A 76 8.67 -3.75 16.69
N THR A 77 8.61 -4.41 17.82
CA THR A 77 8.74 -5.87 17.92
C THR A 77 7.61 -6.58 17.17
N PHE A 78 6.36 -6.16 17.38
CA PHE A 78 5.24 -6.71 16.62
C PHE A 78 5.44 -6.60 15.09
N LEU A 79 5.87 -5.43 14.62
CA LEU A 79 6.16 -5.22 13.20
C LEU A 79 7.28 -6.13 12.71
N HIS A 80 8.38 -6.21 13.45
CA HIS A 80 9.53 -7.07 13.11
C HIS A 80 9.10 -8.54 12.99
N ASP A 81 8.40 -9.05 13.99
CA ASP A 81 7.96 -10.45 14.04
C ASP A 81 6.96 -10.76 12.93
N TRP A 82 6.02 -9.82 12.65
CA TRP A 82 5.09 -9.94 11.55
C TRP A 82 5.80 -10.12 10.21
N PHE A 83 6.84 -9.34 9.94
CA PHE A 83 7.62 -9.49 8.71
C PHE A 83 8.39 -10.80 8.67
N LYS A 84 9.02 -11.20 9.78
CA LYS A 84 9.74 -12.50 9.85
C LYS A 84 8.81 -13.68 9.63
N GLU A 85 7.64 -13.69 10.25
CA GLU A 85 6.63 -14.75 10.07
C GLU A 85 6.17 -14.85 8.62
N ASN A 86 5.83 -13.71 7.98
CA ASN A 86 5.39 -13.70 6.60
C ASN A 86 6.48 -14.13 5.60
N ILE A 87 7.73 -13.71 5.81
CA ILE A 87 8.85 -14.15 4.99
C ILE A 87 9.06 -15.67 5.13
N ALA A 88 9.03 -16.18 6.35
CA ALA A 88 9.19 -17.62 6.61
C ALA A 88 8.07 -18.49 5.99
N GLN A 89 6.84 -17.96 5.90
CA GLN A 89 5.72 -18.63 5.23
C GLN A 89 5.82 -18.61 3.70
N GLY A 90 6.68 -17.78 3.14
CA GLY A 90 6.75 -17.48 1.72
C GLY A 90 5.80 -16.35 1.31
N LEU A 91 6.32 -15.41 0.54
CA LEU A 91 5.59 -14.22 0.12
C LEU A 91 4.62 -14.51 -1.04
N PRO A 92 3.54 -13.72 -1.19
CA PRO A 92 2.67 -13.81 -2.34
C PRO A 92 3.37 -13.30 -3.61
N SER A 93 2.73 -13.53 -4.76
CA SER A 93 3.18 -12.96 -6.03
C SER A 93 3.26 -11.43 -5.98
N ARG A 94 4.28 -10.89 -6.63
CA ARG A 94 4.54 -9.45 -6.69
C ARG A 94 3.50 -8.74 -7.53
N ASN A 95 2.90 -7.72 -6.96
CA ASN A 95 1.95 -6.84 -7.64
C ASN A 95 1.87 -5.49 -6.91
N ILE A 96 1.00 -4.59 -7.37
CA ILE A 96 0.81 -3.27 -6.77
C ILE A 96 0.45 -3.40 -5.27
N ASN A 97 -0.51 -4.25 -4.96
CA ASN A 97 -1.03 -4.40 -3.59
C ASN A 97 0.01 -5.01 -2.64
N THR A 98 0.67 -6.08 -3.06
CA THR A 98 1.66 -6.78 -2.25
C THR A 98 2.97 -6.02 -2.06
N THR A 99 3.18 -4.93 -2.79
CA THR A 99 4.29 -4.00 -2.56
C THR A 99 4.06 -3.11 -1.34
N THR A 100 2.80 -2.87 -0.95
CA THR A 100 2.46 -1.91 0.11
C THR A 100 3.18 -2.16 1.45
N PRO A 101 3.27 -3.40 1.98
CA PRO A 101 3.97 -3.65 3.24
C PRO A 101 5.46 -3.27 3.22
N LEU A 102 6.08 -3.23 2.05
CA LEU A 102 7.52 -2.94 1.93
C LEU A 102 7.88 -1.49 2.29
N LEU A 103 6.94 -0.56 2.20
CA LEU A 103 7.16 0.81 2.69
C LEU A 103 7.45 0.79 4.20
N THR A 104 6.69 -0.01 4.95
CA THR A 104 6.93 -0.22 6.37
C THR A 104 8.23 -0.96 6.62
N LEU A 105 8.48 -2.03 5.85
CA LEU A 105 9.68 -2.86 6.02
C LEU A 105 10.98 -2.08 5.81
N CYS A 106 11.05 -1.27 4.74
CA CYS A 106 12.27 -0.50 4.44
C CYS A 106 12.58 0.56 5.50
N GLU A 107 11.54 1.17 6.11
CA GLU A 107 11.70 2.13 7.20
C GLU A 107 11.99 1.46 8.55
N LEU A 108 11.35 0.32 8.83
CA LEU A 108 11.64 -0.48 10.02
C LEU A 108 13.07 -0.99 10.02
N ASN A 109 13.59 -1.35 8.84
CA ASN A 109 14.96 -1.83 8.69
C ASN A 109 16.03 -0.73 8.88
N GLU A 110 15.68 0.52 9.00
CA GLU A 110 16.59 1.56 9.48
C GLU A 110 16.91 1.41 10.97
N ILE A 111 16.07 0.67 11.71
CA ILE A 111 16.24 0.38 13.14
C ILE A 111 16.92 -0.98 13.35
N TYR A 112 16.46 -2.00 12.64
CA TYR A 112 16.91 -3.39 12.87
C TYR A 112 18.17 -3.77 12.10
N HIS A 113 18.44 -3.13 10.95
CA HIS A 113 19.59 -3.43 10.07
C HIS A 113 19.68 -4.92 9.69
N ASP A 114 18.50 -5.55 9.49
CA ASP A 114 18.40 -6.96 9.12
C ASP A 114 18.73 -7.13 7.62
N PRO A 115 19.76 -7.94 7.27
CA PRO A 115 20.16 -8.12 5.89
C PRO A 115 19.11 -8.86 5.04
N GLU A 116 18.24 -9.68 5.62
CA GLU A 116 17.14 -10.32 4.91
C GLU A 116 16.08 -9.29 4.48
N PHE A 117 15.72 -8.37 5.37
CA PHE A 117 14.82 -7.26 5.07
C PHE A 117 15.39 -6.34 4.00
N GLU A 118 16.69 -6.04 4.10
CA GLU A 118 17.38 -5.23 3.10
C GLU A 118 17.37 -5.88 1.72
N ALA A 119 17.76 -7.15 1.64
CA ALA A 119 17.78 -7.90 0.40
C ALA A 119 16.39 -7.99 -0.24
N LEU A 120 15.35 -8.21 0.56
CA LEU A 120 13.96 -8.25 0.11
C LEU A 120 13.51 -6.91 -0.48
N CYS A 121 13.75 -5.81 0.22
CA CYS A 121 13.40 -4.47 -0.25
C CYS A 121 14.13 -4.12 -1.56
N LEU A 122 15.42 -4.41 -1.66
CA LEU A 122 16.20 -4.18 -2.89
C LEU A 122 15.69 -4.99 -4.07
N ASP A 123 15.34 -6.26 -3.85
CA ASP A 123 14.83 -7.16 -4.89
C ASP A 123 13.45 -6.70 -5.40
N TRP A 124 12.56 -6.25 -4.51
CA TRP A 124 11.28 -5.71 -4.93
C TRP A 124 11.38 -4.35 -5.62
N ALA A 125 12.28 -3.47 -5.18
CA ALA A 125 12.51 -2.20 -5.87
C ALA A 125 13.05 -2.42 -7.30
N LYS A 126 13.97 -3.37 -7.51
CA LYS A 126 14.42 -3.79 -8.83
C LYS A 126 13.27 -4.34 -9.67
N TRP A 127 12.41 -5.18 -9.09
CA TRP A 127 11.24 -5.70 -9.79
C TRP A 127 10.29 -4.58 -10.26
N LEU A 128 10.06 -3.54 -9.46
CA LEU A 128 9.28 -2.38 -9.88
C LEU A 128 9.92 -1.64 -11.07
N MET A 129 11.22 -1.60 -11.15
CA MET A 129 11.92 -0.95 -12.26
C MET A 129 11.90 -1.80 -13.55
N GLU A 130 12.10 -3.09 -13.43
CA GLU A 130 12.46 -3.98 -14.54
C GLU A 130 11.31 -4.86 -15.02
N CYS A 131 10.40 -5.26 -14.12
CA CYS A 131 9.47 -6.35 -14.38
C CYS A 131 7.98 -5.96 -14.26
N ILE A 132 7.63 -4.91 -13.51
CA ILE A 132 6.23 -4.53 -13.36
C ILE A 132 5.63 -4.19 -14.73
N PRO A 133 4.45 -4.72 -15.08
CA PRO A 133 3.78 -4.36 -16.33
C PRO A 133 3.57 -2.85 -16.44
N ARG A 134 3.73 -2.33 -17.65
CA ARG A 134 3.59 -0.90 -17.91
C ARG A 134 2.51 -0.64 -18.96
N THR A 135 1.80 0.45 -18.78
CA THR A 135 0.93 0.99 -19.84
C THR A 135 1.76 1.52 -21.01
N ARG A 136 1.13 1.75 -22.16
CA ARG A 136 1.83 2.28 -23.35
C ARG A 136 2.56 3.61 -23.12
N GLU A 137 2.12 4.39 -22.13
CA GLU A 137 2.75 5.67 -21.76
C GLU A 137 3.86 5.48 -20.70
N GLY A 138 4.09 4.25 -20.26
CA GLY A 138 5.12 3.89 -19.26
C GLY A 138 4.68 4.02 -17.82
N GLY A 139 3.38 4.25 -17.53
CA GLY A 139 2.82 4.17 -16.18
C GLY A 139 2.80 2.73 -15.66
N PHE A 140 2.94 2.56 -14.37
CA PHE A 140 2.77 1.24 -13.74
C PHE A 140 1.33 0.75 -14.00
N GLN A 141 1.23 -0.36 -14.72
CA GLN A 141 -0.06 -0.96 -15.00
C GLN A 141 -0.61 -1.63 -13.75
N HIS A 142 -1.89 -1.40 -13.46
CA HIS A 142 -2.48 -1.91 -12.22
C HIS A 142 -2.59 -3.44 -12.24
N VAL A 143 -1.96 -4.07 -11.28
CA VAL A 143 -1.97 -5.51 -11.04
C VAL A 143 -2.32 -5.75 -9.58
N THR A 144 -3.26 -6.65 -9.34
CA THR A 144 -3.71 -7.02 -7.99
C THR A 144 -3.49 -8.50 -7.73
N SER A 145 -3.58 -8.90 -6.48
CA SER A 145 -3.64 -10.31 -6.10
C SER A 145 -4.89 -10.97 -6.68
N ALA A 146 -4.77 -12.20 -7.16
CA ALA A 146 -5.92 -13.00 -7.57
C ALA A 146 -6.73 -13.45 -6.35
N ASN A 147 -8.03 -13.66 -6.55
CA ASN A 147 -8.89 -14.15 -5.48
C ASN A 147 -8.67 -15.65 -5.27
N GLY A 148 -8.48 -16.04 -4.00
CA GLY A 148 -8.32 -17.44 -3.63
C GLY A 148 -7.00 -18.09 -4.08
N ASP A 149 -6.10 -17.34 -4.69
CA ASP A 149 -4.77 -17.81 -5.09
C ASP A 149 -3.69 -16.81 -4.65
N ARG A 150 -2.94 -17.17 -3.62
CA ARG A 150 -1.86 -16.35 -3.06
C ARG A 150 -0.74 -16.09 -4.07
N GLN A 151 -0.54 -17.01 -5.03
CA GLN A 151 0.49 -16.90 -6.06
C GLN A 151 -0.07 -16.35 -7.38
N GLY A 152 -1.37 -16.21 -7.50
CA GLY A 152 -2.01 -15.65 -8.67
C GLY A 152 -2.04 -14.12 -8.66
N VAL A 153 -2.05 -13.55 -9.86
CA VAL A 153 -2.26 -12.13 -10.07
C VAL A 153 -3.39 -11.87 -11.06
N ARG A 154 -4.08 -10.76 -10.86
CA ARG A 154 -5.06 -10.24 -11.81
C ARG A 154 -4.49 -9.00 -12.46
N LEU A 155 -4.30 -9.08 -13.76
CA LEU A 155 -3.87 -7.96 -14.59
C LEU A 155 -5.07 -7.11 -15.01
N ASN A 156 -5.01 -5.81 -14.74
CA ASN A 156 -5.95 -4.83 -15.28
C ASN A 156 -5.26 -4.19 -16.50
N GLU A 157 -5.46 -4.83 -17.66
CA GLU A 157 -4.69 -4.54 -18.86
C GLU A 157 -4.85 -3.09 -19.33
N SER A 158 -3.72 -2.42 -19.53
CA SER A 158 -3.64 -1.01 -19.95
C SER A 158 -4.36 -0.03 -19.01
N GLU A 159 -4.48 -0.39 -17.73
CA GLU A 159 -5.11 0.46 -16.72
C GLU A 159 -4.10 0.99 -15.70
N MET A 160 -4.27 2.25 -15.33
CA MET A 160 -3.51 2.95 -14.29
C MET A 160 -4.51 3.44 -13.23
N TRP A 161 -4.30 3.07 -11.96
CA TRP A 161 -5.19 3.40 -10.86
C TRP A 161 -4.48 4.26 -9.84
N ILE A 162 -5.23 5.14 -9.17
CA ILE A 162 -4.70 6.09 -8.16
C ILE A 162 -4.03 5.37 -6.98
N ASP A 163 -4.45 4.15 -6.68
CA ASP A 163 -3.89 3.29 -5.63
C ASP A 163 -2.38 3.11 -5.74
N THR A 164 -1.87 3.02 -6.96
CA THR A 164 -0.45 2.79 -7.26
C THR A 164 0.46 3.83 -6.60
N LEU A 165 0.00 5.07 -6.45
CA LEU A 165 0.80 6.13 -5.81
C LEU A 165 1.16 5.80 -4.38
N PHE A 166 0.21 5.32 -3.58
CA PHE A 166 0.49 4.93 -2.21
C PHE A 166 1.14 3.55 -2.13
N MET A 167 0.63 2.59 -2.91
CA MET A 167 1.00 1.19 -2.79
C MET A 167 2.45 0.89 -3.23
N THR A 168 2.97 1.64 -4.22
CA THR A 168 4.29 1.35 -4.81
C THR A 168 5.22 2.54 -4.89
N VAL A 169 4.69 3.74 -5.24
CA VAL A 169 5.55 4.88 -5.58
C VAL A 169 6.27 5.44 -4.36
N LEU A 170 5.59 5.47 -3.20
CA LEU A 170 6.22 5.86 -1.93
C LEU A 170 7.40 4.95 -1.59
N PHE A 171 7.20 3.64 -1.69
CA PHE A 171 8.27 2.66 -1.44
C PHE A 171 9.44 2.83 -2.40
N LEU A 172 9.17 2.97 -3.72
CA LEU A 172 10.23 3.14 -4.71
C LEU A 172 11.06 4.40 -4.46
N ASN A 173 10.40 5.54 -4.14
CA ASN A 173 11.11 6.76 -3.80
C ASN A 173 11.96 6.60 -2.53
N ARG A 174 11.39 6.01 -1.46
CA ARG A 174 12.13 5.77 -0.22
C ARG A 174 13.39 4.93 -0.46
N MET A 175 13.29 3.89 -1.27
CA MET A 175 14.43 3.06 -1.66
C MET A 175 15.43 3.85 -2.50
N GLY A 176 14.97 4.69 -3.44
CA GLY A 176 15.84 5.57 -4.22
C GLY A 176 16.64 6.53 -3.36
N GLN A 177 15.97 7.20 -2.41
CA GLN A 177 16.61 8.11 -1.46
C GLN A 177 17.63 7.39 -0.56
N LYS A 178 17.23 6.25 0.02
CA LYS A 178 18.05 5.46 0.95
C LYS A 178 19.36 4.97 0.31
N TYR A 179 19.31 4.56 -0.94
CA TYR A 179 20.47 3.96 -1.64
C TYR A 179 21.11 4.88 -2.67
N GLY A 180 20.71 6.14 -2.75
CA GLY A 180 21.24 7.10 -3.73
C GLY A 180 20.98 6.67 -5.18
N LYS A 181 19.86 6.00 -5.45
CA LYS A 181 19.46 5.51 -6.77
C LYS A 181 18.61 6.54 -7.50
N GLN A 182 19.27 7.46 -8.22
CA GLN A 182 18.57 8.55 -8.90
C GLN A 182 17.52 8.04 -9.89
N GLU A 183 17.79 6.94 -10.59
CA GLU A 183 16.87 6.34 -11.53
C GLU A 183 15.54 5.87 -10.89
N TRP A 184 15.56 5.49 -9.60
CA TRP A 184 14.36 5.09 -8.85
C TRP A 184 13.57 6.31 -8.38
N ILE A 185 14.28 7.37 -8.00
CA ILE A 185 13.68 8.67 -7.66
C ILE A 185 13.00 9.26 -8.89
N ASP A 186 13.70 9.29 -10.04
CA ASP A 186 13.17 9.84 -11.30
C ASP A 186 11.94 9.05 -11.79
N GLU A 187 11.98 7.71 -11.68
CA GLU A 187 10.82 6.89 -12.00
C GLU A 187 9.64 7.17 -11.07
N SER A 188 9.89 7.35 -9.76
CA SER A 188 8.83 7.70 -8.80
C SER A 188 8.19 9.03 -9.14
N ILE A 189 8.97 10.05 -9.48
CA ILE A 189 8.50 11.37 -9.90
C ILE A 189 7.66 11.25 -11.18
N LYS A 190 8.15 10.50 -12.16
CA LYS A 190 7.43 10.24 -13.41
C LYS A 190 6.08 9.60 -13.14
N GLN A 191 6.00 8.61 -12.25
CA GLN A 191 4.74 7.95 -11.90
C GLN A 191 3.77 8.93 -11.24
N VAL A 192 4.20 9.77 -10.29
CA VAL A 192 3.35 10.82 -9.70
C VAL A 192 2.79 11.75 -10.76
N LEU A 193 3.65 12.28 -11.64
CA LEU A 193 3.25 13.22 -12.68
C LEU A 193 2.29 12.57 -13.70
N MET A 194 2.50 11.30 -14.02
CA MET A 194 1.59 10.56 -14.92
C MET A 194 0.21 10.36 -14.29
N HIS A 195 0.13 10.00 -13.03
CA HIS A 195 -1.15 9.86 -12.34
C HIS A 195 -1.89 11.20 -12.27
N ILE A 196 -1.17 12.29 -11.97
CA ILE A 196 -1.75 13.64 -12.02
C ILE A 196 -2.27 13.93 -13.43
N LYS A 197 -1.48 13.69 -14.47
CA LYS A 197 -1.85 13.97 -15.87
C LYS A 197 -3.14 13.27 -16.31
N TYR A 198 -3.34 12.01 -15.92
CA TYR A 198 -4.45 11.19 -16.42
C TYR A 198 -5.63 11.09 -15.46
N LEU A 199 -5.41 11.27 -14.16
CA LEU A 199 -6.45 11.05 -13.18
C LEU A 199 -6.98 12.33 -12.53
N TYR A 200 -6.21 13.44 -12.53
CA TYR A 200 -6.63 14.66 -11.87
C TYR A 200 -7.67 15.42 -12.69
N ASP A 201 -8.83 15.67 -12.08
CA ASP A 201 -9.86 16.52 -12.66
C ASP A 201 -9.69 17.97 -12.17
N THR A 202 -9.28 18.85 -13.09
CA THR A 202 -9.06 20.27 -12.80
C THR A 202 -10.35 21.03 -12.47
N HIS A 203 -11.52 20.47 -12.82
CA HIS A 203 -12.80 21.10 -12.55
C HIS A 203 -13.25 20.90 -11.10
N THR A 204 -13.06 19.69 -10.57
CA THR A 204 -13.49 19.34 -9.20
C THR A 204 -12.35 19.37 -8.19
N GLY A 205 -11.10 19.30 -8.63
CA GLY A 205 -9.93 19.16 -7.76
C GLY A 205 -9.74 17.77 -7.19
N LEU A 206 -10.47 16.78 -7.70
CA LEU A 206 -10.40 15.38 -7.25
C LEU A 206 -9.71 14.51 -8.30
N PHE A 207 -9.33 13.31 -7.88
CA PHE A 207 -8.80 12.28 -8.76
C PHE A 207 -9.87 11.27 -9.13
N PHE A 208 -9.95 10.93 -10.42
CA PHE A 208 -10.65 9.74 -10.87
C PHE A 208 -9.97 8.48 -10.32
N HIS A 209 -10.74 7.40 -10.17
CA HIS A 209 -10.23 6.12 -9.66
C HIS A 209 -9.13 5.56 -10.54
N GLY A 210 -9.30 5.59 -11.86
CA GLY A 210 -8.34 5.07 -12.81
C GLY A 210 -8.54 5.59 -14.22
N TRP A 211 -7.61 5.21 -15.09
CA TRP A 211 -7.62 5.50 -16.53
C TRP A 211 -7.33 4.22 -17.31
N SER A 212 -8.14 3.95 -18.32
CA SER A 212 -7.92 2.88 -19.28
C SER A 212 -7.37 3.43 -20.60
N PHE A 213 -6.16 3.01 -20.95
CA PHE A 213 -5.54 3.40 -22.23
C PHE A 213 -6.14 2.65 -23.42
N ASN A 214 -6.79 1.51 -23.19
CA ASN A 214 -7.50 0.78 -24.24
C ASN A 214 -8.82 1.45 -24.60
N ARG A 215 -9.58 1.90 -23.58
CA ARG A 215 -10.86 2.60 -23.78
C ARG A 215 -10.70 4.11 -23.95
N MET A 216 -9.55 4.66 -23.58
CA MET A 216 -9.31 6.11 -23.52
C MET A 216 -10.30 6.85 -22.63
N ASP A 217 -10.63 6.28 -21.48
CA ASP A 217 -11.59 6.80 -20.51
C ASP A 217 -11.14 6.66 -19.05
N ASN A 218 -11.84 7.36 -18.17
CA ASN A 218 -11.61 7.41 -16.72
C ASN A 218 -12.63 6.58 -15.94
N PHE A 219 -13.05 5.43 -16.44
CA PHE A 219 -14.01 4.54 -15.81
C PHE A 219 -15.40 5.19 -15.58
N GLY A 220 -15.83 6.07 -16.48
CA GLY A 220 -17.11 6.74 -16.39
C GLY A 220 -17.17 7.87 -15.36
N GLY A 221 -16.04 8.46 -15.01
CA GLY A 221 -15.98 9.64 -14.13
C GLY A 221 -16.15 9.33 -12.64
N VAL A 222 -15.71 8.18 -12.19
CA VAL A 222 -15.86 7.78 -10.77
C VAL A 222 -14.83 8.49 -9.89
N PHE A 223 -15.31 9.32 -8.97
CA PHE A 223 -14.55 9.87 -7.86
C PHE A 223 -14.74 8.99 -6.63
N TRP A 224 -13.70 8.27 -6.27
CA TRP A 224 -13.73 7.33 -5.17
C TRP A 224 -12.97 7.88 -3.95
N CYS A 225 -13.66 8.03 -2.81
CA CYS A 225 -13.11 8.66 -1.61
C CYS A 225 -11.80 8.01 -1.14
N ARG A 226 -11.74 6.69 -1.07
CA ARG A 226 -10.53 5.97 -0.65
C ARG A 226 -9.37 6.23 -1.64
N GLY A 227 -9.63 6.25 -2.96
CA GLY A 227 -8.63 6.58 -3.97
C GLY A 227 -8.05 8.00 -3.78
N ASN A 228 -8.92 8.98 -3.54
CA ASN A 228 -8.48 10.34 -3.24
C ASN A 228 -7.70 10.42 -1.92
N SER A 229 -8.04 9.60 -0.92
CA SER A 229 -7.27 9.54 0.33
C SER A 229 -5.85 8.98 0.13
N TRP A 230 -5.62 8.09 -0.84
CA TRP A 230 -4.27 7.61 -1.18
C TRP A 230 -3.35 8.75 -1.62
N PHE A 231 -3.87 9.67 -2.43
CA PHE A 231 -3.10 10.85 -2.83
C PHE A 231 -2.90 11.81 -1.66
N THR A 232 -3.96 12.23 -0.99
CA THR A 232 -3.88 13.25 0.08
C THR A 232 -3.04 12.81 1.28
N LEU A 233 -3.08 11.51 1.62
CA LEU A 233 -2.26 10.94 2.69
C LEU A 233 -0.82 10.72 2.22
N GLY A 234 -0.65 10.15 1.03
CA GLY A 234 0.65 9.74 0.53
C GLY A 234 1.52 10.89 0.02
N ILE A 235 0.92 11.95 -0.54
CA ILE A 235 1.70 13.03 -1.15
C ILE A 235 2.53 13.82 -0.13
N LEU A 236 2.04 13.97 1.09
CA LEU A 236 2.80 14.64 2.14
C LEU A 236 4.03 13.82 2.52
N ASP A 237 3.85 12.52 2.76
CA ASP A 237 4.96 11.61 3.04
C ASP A 237 5.96 11.54 1.87
N TYR A 238 5.46 11.62 0.63
CA TYR A 238 6.29 11.64 -0.57
C TYR A 238 7.16 12.90 -0.64
N LEU A 239 6.58 14.07 -0.38
CA LEU A 239 7.31 15.34 -0.40
C LEU A 239 8.32 15.47 0.75
N ASP A 240 8.02 14.88 1.90
CA ASP A 240 8.93 14.86 3.05
C ASP A 240 10.21 14.01 2.81
N MET A 241 10.26 13.23 1.72
CA MET A 241 11.46 12.46 1.33
C MET A 241 12.49 13.28 0.55
N PHE A 242 12.13 14.49 0.08
CA PHE A 242 13.02 15.39 -0.69
C PHE A 242 13.59 16.51 0.18
#